data_984bcdfbf080035e911d6a3e3a9770df
#
_entry.id   984bcdfbf080035e911d6a3e3a9770df
#
_cell.length_a   1.000
_cell.length_b   1.000
_cell.length_c   1.000
_cell.angle_alpha   90.00
_cell.angle_beta   90.00
_cell.angle_gamma   90.00
#
_symmetry.space_group_name_H-M   'P 1'
#
loop_
_entity.id
_entity.type
_entity.pdbx_description
1 polymer ?
#
loop_
_entity_poly.entity_id
_entity_poly.type
_entity_poly.pdbx_seq_one_letter_code
_entity_poly.pdbx_strand_id
1 'polypeptide(L)'
;MKQQERNKRWSSGESYDRYIQGELDSFRKNAWKRQLTQHFAPGESLEILDVGTGPGFFACILSEEGHRVTGIDASDGMLACAEKNAAALGVRPTFLKMDLNEMTFPDASFDAVVLRNVSWTLQYPETVYTEFKRLLRPGGKLLIYDANWQMHWFDEEKLRRVRERERRYYEKYGREEKVSNGDLEYYKTCPLTRIERPDWDEKTLTGLGFAVTVTEDVGRFVYEEWEKDLYGESPLFEICAVKQPEAPAQEKMRRYWQYRAESFGRENDMETLRRLGAEAASCLPEGSLRVLDVGTGPGTVALAMALQGHEVTGVDLTSNMIRKAKENAAALGVDVRFLVTAAGELPFADESFDAVISRNLTWALPEPEETFRQWRRVLKPGGRLLYWDANHYYYLFNDADARHRAQIEALAGTAHGSNGTDAAGKPIQVDYSLCDETALELPLSRVDRPGGWDERVLPHLGFEILAERVFRPQLLLPLGEARGYYTEFFIAAVKTANRA
;
A
#
# COMPACT_ATOMS: atom_id res chain seq x y z
N MET A 1 21.68 -5.37 -1.14
CA MET A 1 22.23 -5.81 0.17
C MET A 1 21.20 -6.73 0.82
N LYS A 2 21.58 -7.92 1.28
CA LYS A 2 20.63 -8.87 1.89
C LYS A 2 20.08 -8.30 3.21
N GLN A 3 18.80 -8.53 3.53
CA GLN A 3 18.12 -8.12 4.75
C GLN A 3 18.94 -8.40 6.02
N GLN A 4 19.61 -9.58 6.07
CA GLN A 4 20.47 -9.97 7.19
C GLN A 4 21.66 -9.02 7.44
N GLU A 5 22.19 -8.34 6.42
CA GLU A 5 23.31 -7.38 6.61
C GLU A 5 22.80 -6.04 7.16
N ARG A 6 21.57 -5.65 6.85
CA ARG A 6 20.93 -4.46 7.42
C ARG A 6 20.62 -4.63 8.90
N ASN A 7 20.10 -5.80 9.28
CA ASN A 7 19.78 -6.11 10.67
C ASN A 7 21.04 -6.15 11.58
N LYS A 8 22.21 -6.49 11.03
CA LYS A 8 23.49 -6.44 11.77
C LYS A 8 23.88 -5.04 12.24
N ARG A 9 23.51 -3.99 11.52
CA ARG A 9 23.85 -2.61 11.86
C ARG A 9 23.21 -2.16 13.19
N TRP A 10 22.03 -2.68 13.48
CA TRP A 10 21.25 -2.36 14.68
C TRP A 10 21.34 -3.47 15.75
N SER A 11 22.24 -4.47 15.57
CA SER A 11 22.31 -5.64 16.43
C SER A 11 22.87 -5.40 17.84
N SER A 12 23.65 -4.33 18.04
CA SER A 12 24.18 -3.97 19.36
C SER A 12 23.37 -2.80 19.96
N GLY A 13 22.31 -3.10 20.70
CA GLY A 13 21.42 -2.10 21.29
C GLY A 13 22.08 -1.20 22.34
N GLU A 14 23.20 -1.59 22.95
CA GLU A 14 23.76 -0.99 24.16
C GLU A 14 24.13 0.50 24.05
N SER A 15 24.67 0.96 22.93
CA SER A 15 25.05 2.37 22.77
C SER A 15 23.82 3.25 22.58
N TYR A 16 22.83 2.76 21.80
CA TYR A 16 21.58 3.44 21.59
C TYR A 16 20.68 3.38 22.82
N ASP A 17 20.70 2.26 23.57
CA ASP A 17 19.97 2.11 24.83
C ASP A 17 20.39 3.18 25.87
N ARG A 18 21.70 3.46 26.00
CA ARG A 18 22.17 4.53 26.91
C ARG A 18 21.61 5.91 26.57
N TYR A 19 21.48 6.20 25.29
CA TYR A 19 20.84 7.44 24.83
C TYR A 19 19.37 7.46 25.22
N ILE A 20 18.63 6.37 24.99
CA ILE A 20 17.20 6.23 25.34
C ILE A 20 16.98 6.30 26.87
N GLN A 21 17.86 5.70 27.68
CA GLN A 21 17.78 5.84 29.14
C GLN A 21 17.95 7.28 29.57
N GLY A 22 18.86 8.03 28.95
CA GLY A 22 19.02 9.47 29.21
C GLY A 22 17.75 10.28 28.82
N GLU A 23 17.04 9.89 27.78
CA GLU A 23 15.75 10.52 27.44
C GLU A 23 14.67 10.19 28.48
N LEU A 24 14.58 8.91 28.91
CA LEU A 24 13.61 8.48 29.92
C LEU A 24 13.80 9.17 31.27
N ASP A 25 15.04 9.51 31.63
CA ASP A 25 15.41 10.17 32.90
C ASP A 25 15.37 11.71 32.83
N SER A 26 15.04 12.30 31.68
CA SER A 26 15.06 13.74 31.44
C SER A 26 13.66 14.33 31.22
N PHE A 27 13.60 15.68 31.06
CA PHE A 27 12.39 16.38 30.65
C PHE A 27 11.78 15.86 29.34
N ARG A 28 12.59 15.24 28.49
CA ARG A 28 12.22 14.73 27.17
C ARG A 28 11.12 13.68 27.27
N LYS A 29 11.15 12.82 28.28
CA LYS A 29 10.07 11.87 28.56
C LYS A 29 8.70 12.55 28.58
N ASN A 30 8.56 13.60 29.39
CA ASN A 30 7.29 14.34 29.50
C ASN A 30 6.99 15.19 28.26
N ALA A 31 8.02 15.67 27.57
CA ALA A 31 7.84 16.40 26.32
C ALA A 31 7.27 15.50 25.23
N TRP A 32 7.85 14.31 25.07
CA TRP A 32 7.36 13.29 24.12
C TRP A 32 5.97 12.76 24.49
N LYS A 33 5.68 12.56 25.78
CA LYS A 33 4.33 12.20 26.20
C LYS A 33 3.30 13.22 25.71
N ARG A 34 3.55 14.50 25.91
CA ARG A 34 2.66 15.57 25.42
C ARG A 34 2.53 15.55 23.89
N GLN A 35 3.65 15.35 23.16
CA GLN A 35 3.63 15.29 21.70
C GLN A 35 2.78 14.12 21.18
N LEU A 36 2.79 12.98 21.85
CA LEU A 36 2.01 11.81 21.43
C LEU A 36 0.54 11.92 21.89
N THR A 37 0.31 12.23 23.17
CA THR A 37 -1.04 12.19 23.76
C THR A 37 -1.96 13.31 23.28
N GLN A 38 -1.44 14.44 22.75
CA GLN A 38 -2.28 15.48 22.14
C GLN A 38 -3.15 14.95 20.99
N HIS A 39 -2.76 13.83 20.40
CA HIS A 39 -3.50 13.20 19.32
C HIS A 39 -4.59 12.23 19.79
N PHE A 40 -4.68 11.92 21.08
CA PHE A 40 -5.59 10.92 21.64
C PHE A 40 -6.62 11.59 22.57
N ALA A 41 -7.81 11.01 22.64
CA ALA A 41 -8.81 11.51 23.58
C ALA A 41 -8.40 11.16 25.02
N PRO A 42 -8.55 12.10 25.98
CA PRO A 42 -8.18 11.83 27.36
C PRO A 42 -8.96 10.66 27.98
N GLY A 43 -8.26 9.76 28.64
CA GLY A 43 -8.86 8.63 29.37
C GLY A 43 -9.19 7.41 28.52
N GLU A 44 -8.91 7.41 27.21
CA GLU A 44 -9.05 6.24 26.36
C GLU A 44 -7.82 5.32 26.48
N SER A 45 -8.06 4.01 26.57
CA SER A 45 -7.02 2.98 26.46
C SER A 45 -7.01 2.43 25.05
N LEU A 46 -6.02 2.79 24.26
CA LEU A 46 -5.88 2.49 22.85
C LEU A 46 -4.99 1.26 22.61
N GLU A 47 -5.24 0.54 21.53
CA GLU A 47 -4.32 -0.45 20.96
C GLU A 47 -3.32 0.28 20.05
N ILE A 48 -2.05 0.34 20.44
CA ILE A 48 -1.02 1.10 19.72
C ILE A 48 0.10 0.17 19.24
N LEU A 49 0.49 0.32 17.98
CA LEU A 49 1.67 -0.34 17.41
C LEU A 49 2.84 0.67 17.35
N ASP A 50 3.92 0.38 18.06
CA ASP A 50 5.19 1.12 17.99
C ASP A 50 6.15 0.39 17.03
N VAL A 51 6.35 0.98 15.85
CA VAL A 51 7.10 0.35 14.74
C VAL A 51 8.57 0.77 14.78
N GLY A 52 9.47 -0.22 14.79
CA GLY A 52 10.88 0.01 15.01
C GLY A 52 11.12 0.55 16.43
N THR A 53 10.49 -0.11 17.42
CA THR A 53 10.44 0.34 18.82
C THR A 53 11.84 0.55 19.44
N GLY A 54 12.88 -0.07 18.86
CA GLY A 54 14.24 -0.02 19.37
C GLY A 54 14.30 -0.41 20.86
N PRO A 55 14.95 0.38 21.75
CA PRO A 55 14.94 0.15 23.19
C PRO A 55 13.62 0.50 23.90
N GLY A 56 12.50 0.66 23.17
CA GLY A 56 11.16 0.73 23.72
C GLY A 56 10.70 2.10 24.23
N PHE A 57 11.30 3.19 23.78
CA PHE A 57 11.00 4.52 24.33
C PHE A 57 9.51 4.89 24.21
N PHE A 58 8.94 4.85 22.98
CA PHE A 58 7.53 5.16 22.77
C PHE A 58 6.62 4.11 23.41
N ALA A 59 6.97 2.82 23.27
CA ALA A 59 6.20 1.74 23.89
C ALA A 59 6.07 1.91 25.39
N CYS A 60 7.16 2.27 26.09
CA CYS A 60 7.16 2.49 27.53
C CYS A 60 6.32 3.70 27.93
N ILE A 61 6.55 4.86 27.32
CA ILE A 61 5.85 6.10 27.74
C ILE A 61 4.36 6.07 27.42
N LEU A 62 3.95 5.42 26.33
CA LEU A 62 2.52 5.22 26.01
C LEU A 62 1.86 4.19 26.94
N SER A 63 2.60 3.16 27.35
CA SER A 63 2.10 2.21 28.37
C SER A 63 1.92 2.86 29.75
N GLU A 64 2.78 3.83 30.13
CA GLU A 64 2.56 4.63 31.35
C GLU A 64 1.29 5.47 31.29
N GLU A 65 0.86 5.89 30.11
CA GLU A 65 -0.42 6.62 29.89
C GLU A 65 -1.65 5.69 29.86
N GLY A 66 -1.46 4.37 30.05
CA GLY A 66 -2.53 3.39 30.14
C GLY A 66 -2.95 2.76 28.82
N HIS A 67 -2.20 2.99 27.74
CA HIS A 67 -2.45 2.34 26.46
C HIS A 67 -1.91 0.90 26.42
N ARG A 68 -2.51 0.05 25.60
CA ARG A 68 -2.01 -1.30 25.29
C ARG A 68 -1.08 -1.21 24.08
N VAL A 69 0.22 -1.34 24.32
CA VAL A 69 1.24 -1.09 23.30
C VAL A 69 1.91 -2.38 22.87
N THR A 70 1.97 -2.59 21.57
CA THR A 70 2.82 -3.61 20.94
C THR A 70 3.98 -2.92 20.23
N GLY A 71 5.22 -3.19 20.68
CA GLY A 71 6.44 -2.72 20.04
C GLY A 71 7.03 -3.81 19.13
N ILE A 72 7.35 -3.46 17.89
CA ILE A 72 8.04 -4.38 16.96
C ILE A 72 9.41 -3.85 16.57
N ASP A 73 10.38 -4.76 16.50
CA ASP A 73 11.72 -4.47 15.97
C ASP A 73 12.31 -5.75 15.34
N ALA A 74 13.19 -5.61 14.36
CA ALA A 74 13.87 -6.74 13.73
C ALA A 74 15.10 -7.24 14.54
N SER A 75 15.55 -6.47 15.54
CA SER A 75 16.74 -6.71 16.34
C SER A 75 16.41 -7.30 17.72
N ASP A 76 16.88 -8.52 17.99
CA ASP A 76 16.78 -9.12 19.32
C ASP A 76 17.47 -8.28 20.40
N GLY A 77 18.61 -7.64 20.07
CA GLY A 77 19.34 -6.79 21.00
C GLY A 77 18.56 -5.53 21.40
N MET A 78 17.84 -4.92 20.45
CA MET A 78 16.96 -3.79 20.73
C MET A 78 15.78 -4.21 21.62
N LEU A 79 15.12 -5.33 21.30
CA LEU A 79 14.00 -5.83 22.09
C LEU A 79 14.40 -6.21 23.51
N ALA A 80 15.58 -6.80 23.72
CA ALA A 80 16.09 -7.08 25.05
C ALA A 80 16.30 -5.80 25.88
N CYS A 81 16.77 -4.71 25.26
CA CYS A 81 16.87 -3.41 25.90
C CYS A 81 15.47 -2.84 26.22
N ALA A 82 14.52 -2.99 25.30
CA ALA A 82 13.13 -2.54 25.49
C ALA A 82 12.44 -3.23 26.68
N GLU A 83 12.59 -4.55 26.80
CA GLU A 83 12.09 -5.32 27.95
C GLU A 83 12.68 -4.85 29.28
N LYS A 84 14.01 -4.60 29.30
CA LYS A 84 14.70 -4.07 30.49
C LYS A 84 14.18 -2.69 30.89
N ASN A 85 14.01 -1.78 29.92
CA ASN A 85 13.52 -0.42 30.16
C ASN A 85 12.07 -0.44 30.63
N ALA A 86 11.20 -1.27 30.03
CA ALA A 86 9.83 -1.45 30.47
C ALA A 86 9.73 -1.98 31.91
N ALA A 87 10.55 -2.98 32.27
CA ALA A 87 10.63 -3.50 33.63
C ALA A 87 11.09 -2.45 34.63
N ALA A 88 12.07 -1.60 34.28
CA ALA A 88 12.56 -0.52 35.13
C ALA A 88 11.46 0.55 35.40
N LEU A 89 10.59 0.80 34.41
CA LEU A 89 9.47 1.75 34.53
C LEU A 89 8.19 1.12 35.12
N GLY A 90 8.18 -0.20 35.35
CA GLY A 90 7.02 -0.92 35.88
C GLY A 90 5.86 -1.05 34.90
N VAL A 91 6.11 -0.91 33.58
CA VAL A 91 5.11 -1.04 32.52
C VAL A 91 5.26 -2.38 31.78
N ARG A 92 4.23 -2.77 31.02
CA ARG A 92 4.18 -4.09 30.36
C ARG A 92 3.69 -4.01 28.92
N PRO A 93 4.38 -3.29 28.02
CA PRO A 93 4.11 -3.41 26.59
C PRO A 93 4.45 -4.84 26.11
N THR A 94 3.87 -5.25 25.00
CA THR A 94 4.25 -6.49 24.31
C THR A 94 5.34 -6.19 23.32
N PHE A 95 6.45 -6.95 23.33
CA PHE A 95 7.51 -6.80 22.34
C PHE A 95 7.57 -8.02 21.43
N LEU A 96 7.64 -7.80 20.12
CA LEU A 96 7.66 -8.86 19.11
C LEU A 96 8.79 -8.62 18.11
N LYS A 97 9.56 -9.67 17.83
CA LYS A 97 10.51 -9.64 16.73
C LYS A 97 9.76 -9.75 15.41
N MET A 98 9.80 -8.68 14.63
CA MET A 98 9.09 -8.60 13.36
C MET A 98 9.78 -7.64 12.40
N ASP A 99 9.83 -8.01 11.12
CA ASP A 99 10.23 -7.11 10.06
C ASP A 99 9.04 -6.23 9.66
N LEU A 100 9.25 -4.93 9.57
CA LEU A 100 8.21 -3.98 9.19
C LEU A 100 7.73 -4.13 7.73
N ASN A 101 8.46 -4.86 6.89
CA ASN A 101 8.03 -5.20 5.54
C ASN A 101 7.12 -6.46 5.50
N GLU A 102 7.00 -7.21 6.61
CA GLU A 102 6.26 -8.47 6.71
C GLU A 102 5.41 -8.52 7.98
N MET A 103 4.62 -7.47 8.23
CA MET A 103 3.75 -7.42 9.41
C MET A 103 2.57 -8.37 9.27
N THR A 104 2.42 -9.29 10.25
CA THR A 104 1.44 -10.39 10.22
C THR A 104 0.17 -10.13 11.05
N PHE A 105 -0.05 -8.89 11.50
CA PHE A 105 -1.25 -8.54 12.25
C PHE A 105 -2.51 -8.55 11.37
N PRO A 106 -3.69 -8.89 11.93
CA PRO A 106 -4.96 -8.77 11.23
C PRO A 106 -5.28 -7.32 10.81
N ASP A 107 -6.18 -7.17 9.85
CA ASP A 107 -6.71 -5.86 9.45
C ASP A 107 -7.37 -5.15 10.64
N ALA A 108 -7.28 -3.82 10.67
CA ALA A 108 -7.94 -2.98 11.69
C ALA A 108 -7.64 -3.40 13.15
N SER A 109 -6.40 -3.81 13.44
CA SER A 109 -5.97 -4.25 14.77
C SER A 109 -5.66 -3.11 15.73
N PHE A 110 -5.28 -1.92 15.21
CA PHE A 110 -4.74 -0.84 16.02
C PHE A 110 -5.55 0.46 15.87
N ASP A 111 -5.61 1.22 16.98
CA ASP A 111 -6.16 2.57 17.01
C ASP A 111 -5.11 3.61 16.58
N ALA A 112 -3.83 3.30 16.83
CA ALA A 112 -2.72 4.13 16.37
C ALA A 112 -1.50 3.28 15.96
N VAL A 113 -0.75 3.78 14.99
CA VAL A 113 0.59 3.31 14.63
C VAL A 113 1.54 4.48 14.83
N VAL A 114 2.60 4.28 15.59
CA VAL A 114 3.59 5.32 15.88
C VAL A 114 4.97 4.84 15.45
N LEU A 115 5.80 5.77 14.94
CA LEU A 115 7.19 5.48 14.61
C LEU A 115 8.05 6.73 14.78
N ARG A 116 9.31 6.53 15.24
CA ARG A 116 10.28 7.60 15.44
C ARG A 116 11.63 7.22 14.84
N ASN A 117 12.12 8.04 13.92
CA ASN A 117 13.42 7.85 13.27
C ASN A 117 13.57 6.51 12.53
N VAL A 118 12.49 5.99 11.95
CA VAL A 118 12.43 4.68 11.29
C VAL A 118 12.09 4.81 9.82
N SER A 119 11.17 5.69 9.45
CA SER A 119 10.62 5.73 8.09
C SER A 119 11.67 6.05 7.03
N TRP A 120 12.72 6.81 7.33
CA TRP A 120 13.83 7.06 6.41
C TRP A 120 14.59 5.79 5.99
N THR A 121 14.48 4.70 6.76
CA THR A 121 15.16 3.41 6.49
C THR A 121 14.37 2.49 5.56
N LEU A 122 13.14 2.84 5.22
CA LEU A 122 12.24 2.00 4.41
C LEU A 122 12.77 1.83 2.98
N GLN A 123 12.78 0.57 2.51
CA GLN A 123 13.11 0.27 1.10
C GLN A 123 11.92 0.49 0.16
N TYR A 124 10.73 0.17 0.66
CA TYR A 124 9.47 0.26 -0.07
C TYR A 124 8.47 1.05 0.78
N PRO A 125 8.69 2.38 0.94
CA PRO A 125 7.90 3.17 1.88
C PRO A 125 6.40 3.18 1.54
N GLU A 126 6.03 3.19 0.25
CA GLU A 126 4.63 3.13 -0.14
C GLU A 126 3.97 1.80 0.28
N THR A 127 4.71 0.68 0.17
CA THR A 127 4.22 -0.63 0.63
C THR A 127 3.98 -0.64 2.13
N VAL A 128 4.92 -0.08 2.89
CA VAL A 128 4.80 -0.02 4.35
C VAL A 128 3.67 0.92 4.77
N TYR A 129 3.48 2.04 4.07
CA TYR A 129 2.37 2.97 4.37
C TYR A 129 0.99 2.35 4.03
N THR A 130 0.88 1.52 2.99
CA THR A 130 -0.34 0.77 2.72
C THR A 130 -0.61 -0.27 3.82
N GLU A 131 0.44 -0.91 4.34
CA GLU A 131 0.30 -1.82 5.47
C GLU A 131 -0.15 -1.09 6.75
N PHE A 132 0.40 0.09 7.05
CA PHE A 132 -0.09 0.89 8.18
C PHE A 132 -1.57 1.26 8.02
N LYS A 133 -2.01 1.62 6.81
CA LYS A 133 -3.44 1.84 6.53
C LYS A 133 -4.28 0.59 6.81
N ARG A 134 -3.82 -0.58 6.36
CA ARG A 134 -4.50 -1.87 6.60
C ARG A 134 -4.66 -2.15 8.10
N LEU A 135 -3.59 -1.94 8.87
CA LEU A 135 -3.55 -2.22 10.30
C LEU A 135 -4.40 -1.28 11.14
N LEU A 136 -4.59 -0.05 10.69
CA LEU A 136 -5.38 0.95 11.41
C LEU A 136 -6.89 0.71 11.26
N ARG A 137 -7.62 0.90 12.36
CA ARG A 137 -9.08 1.02 12.37
C ARG A 137 -9.53 2.28 11.62
N PRO A 138 -10.77 2.34 11.12
CA PRO A 138 -11.34 3.61 10.64
C PRO A 138 -11.24 4.69 11.73
N GLY A 139 -10.78 5.88 11.37
CA GLY A 139 -10.46 6.97 12.32
C GLY A 139 -9.14 6.79 13.07
N GLY A 140 -8.46 5.66 12.92
CA GLY A 140 -7.14 5.41 13.52
C GLY A 140 -6.05 6.31 12.96
N LYS A 141 -4.97 6.52 13.71
CA LYS A 141 -3.94 7.51 13.42
C LYS A 141 -2.57 6.88 13.18
N LEU A 142 -1.90 7.36 12.15
CA LEU A 142 -0.48 7.12 11.91
C LEU A 142 0.30 8.37 12.34
N LEU A 143 1.22 8.22 13.30
CA LEU A 143 2.07 9.29 13.79
C LEU A 143 3.52 8.98 13.40
N ILE A 144 4.11 9.81 12.56
CA ILE A 144 5.50 9.68 12.10
C ILE A 144 6.30 10.85 12.64
N TYR A 145 7.36 10.56 13.39
CA TYR A 145 8.35 11.53 13.84
C TYR A 145 9.68 11.20 13.18
N ASP A 146 10.09 12.02 12.22
CA ASP A 146 11.31 11.75 11.43
C ASP A 146 11.93 13.07 10.93
N ALA A 147 13.06 12.96 10.24
CA ALA A 147 13.74 14.10 9.62
C ALA A 147 14.48 13.67 8.35
N ASN A 148 14.96 14.65 7.59
CA ASN A 148 15.80 14.43 6.40
C ASN A 148 17.25 14.08 6.78
N TRP A 149 17.42 13.03 7.64
CA TRP A 149 18.67 12.71 8.34
C TRP A 149 19.89 12.54 7.44
N GLN A 150 19.69 11.98 6.25
CA GLN A 150 20.79 11.54 5.39
C GLN A 150 20.83 12.27 4.04
N MET A 151 19.98 13.26 3.83
CA MET A 151 19.88 13.98 2.54
C MET A 151 21.16 14.73 2.20
N HIS A 152 21.92 15.18 3.20
CA HIS A 152 23.18 15.87 3.01
C HIS A 152 24.24 15.02 2.28
N TRP A 153 24.14 13.69 2.24
CA TRP A 153 25.02 12.84 1.47
C TRP A 153 24.80 12.94 -0.04
N PHE A 154 23.67 13.48 -0.48
CA PHE A 154 23.27 13.61 -1.87
C PHE A 154 23.16 15.06 -2.32
N ASP A 155 23.54 16.02 -1.44
CA ASP A 155 23.51 17.46 -1.68
C ASP A 155 24.76 18.10 -1.06
N GLU A 156 25.67 18.58 -1.92
CA GLU A 156 26.96 19.15 -1.49
C GLU A 156 26.81 20.39 -0.61
N GLU A 157 25.77 21.20 -0.90
CA GLU A 157 25.54 22.44 -0.13
C GLU A 157 24.97 22.10 1.25
N LYS A 158 24.02 21.15 1.36
CA LYS A 158 23.54 20.64 2.64
C LYS A 158 24.69 20.02 3.43
N LEU A 159 25.55 19.22 2.80
CA LEU A 159 26.72 18.62 3.48
C LEU A 159 27.69 19.70 4.01
N ARG A 160 27.92 20.77 3.27
CA ARG A 160 28.74 21.89 3.72
C ARG A 160 28.13 22.57 4.96
N ARG A 161 26.83 22.83 4.97
CA ARG A 161 26.12 23.40 6.12
C ARG A 161 26.14 22.49 7.36
N VAL A 162 25.94 21.17 7.17
CA VAL A 162 26.05 20.18 8.26
C VAL A 162 27.45 20.22 8.88
N ARG A 163 28.52 20.16 8.08
CA ARG A 163 29.90 20.23 8.58
C ARG A 163 30.24 21.54 9.29
N GLU A 164 29.67 22.65 8.84
CA GLU A 164 29.82 23.94 9.51
C GLU A 164 29.11 23.97 10.88
N ARG A 165 27.94 23.35 11.00
CA ARG A 165 27.24 23.17 12.28
C ARG A 165 28.01 22.25 13.24
N GLU A 166 28.55 21.14 12.75
CA GLU A 166 29.43 20.24 13.56
C GLU A 166 30.62 21.01 14.14
N ARG A 167 31.24 21.87 13.34
CA ARG A 167 32.34 22.70 13.80
C ARG A 167 31.89 23.68 14.90
N ARG A 168 30.78 24.42 14.66
CA ARG A 168 30.22 25.37 15.68
C ARG A 168 29.80 24.64 16.95
N TYR A 169 29.24 23.47 16.81
CA TYR A 169 28.88 22.60 17.94
C TYR A 169 30.10 22.23 18.76
N TYR A 170 31.20 21.78 18.10
CA TYR A 170 32.45 21.50 18.78
C TYR A 170 33.03 22.73 19.50
N GLU A 171 33.04 23.86 18.86
CA GLU A 171 33.50 25.13 19.43
C GLU A 171 32.71 25.52 20.69
N LYS A 172 31.39 25.29 20.69
CA LYS A 172 30.48 25.66 21.77
C LYS A 172 30.48 24.68 22.95
N TYR A 173 30.49 23.39 22.65
CA TYR A 173 30.27 22.33 23.65
C TYR A 173 31.53 21.51 23.99
N GLY A 174 32.59 21.63 23.25
CA GLY A 174 33.81 20.84 23.43
C GLY A 174 33.65 19.33 23.18
N ARG A 175 32.57 18.93 22.50
CA ARG A 175 32.25 17.54 22.19
C ARG A 175 32.30 17.34 20.68
N GLU A 176 32.89 16.22 20.25
CA GLU A 176 32.94 15.86 18.85
C GLU A 176 31.74 14.95 18.54
N GLU A 177 30.74 15.47 17.86
CA GLU A 177 29.60 14.74 17.31
C GLU A 177 29.59 14.93 15.79
N LYS A 178 29.48 13.84 15.02
CA LYS A 178 29.54 13.87 13.57
C LYS A 178 28.28 13.28 12.96
N VAL A 179 27.33 14.13 12.59
CA VAL A 179 26.13 13.76 11.81
C VAL A 179 26.53 13.36 10.38
N SER A 180 27.61 13.97 9.88
CA SER A 180 28.18 13.68 8.56
C SER A 180 28.97 12.36 8.47
N ASN A 181 28.99 11.54 9.54
CA ASN A 181 29.55 10.20 9.49
C ASN A 181 28.47 9.19 9.12
N GLY A 182 28.72 8.38 8.11
CA GLY A 182 27.74 7.35 7.75
C GLY A 182 28.19 6.43 6.61
N ASP A 183 27.35 5.50 6.32
CA ASP A 183 27.53 4.49 5.28
C ASP A 183 26.70 4.88 4.04
N LEU A 184 27.36 5.56 3.10
CA LEU A 184 26.72 6.03 1.88
C LEU A 184 26.12 4.90 1.04
N GLU A 185 26.75 3.71 1.02
CA GLU A 185 26.25 2.57 0.25
C GLU A 185 24.92 2.06 0.84
N TYR A 186 24.81 2.06 2.17
CA TYR A 186 23.52 1.76 2.82
C TYR A 186 22.47 2.82 2.50
N TYR A 187 22.81 4.12 2.60
CA TYR A 187 21.84 5.20 2.36
C TYR A 187 21.32 5.21 0.92
N LYS A 188 22.13 4.79 -0.06
CA LYS A 188 21.65 4.60 -1.44
C LYS A 188 20.55 3.55 -1.58
N THR A 189 20.42 2.63 -0.63
CA THR A 189 19.37 1.60 -0.63
C THR A 189 18.06 2.08 -0.02
N CYS A 190 18.05 3.26 0.63
CA CYS A 190 16.90 3.85 1.31
C CYS A 190 16.37 5.03 0.48
N PRO A 191 15.28 4.89 -0.28
CA PRO A 191 14.83 5.93 -1.21
C PRO A 191 14.52 7.27 -0.52
N LEU A 192 13.97 7.25 0.69
CA LEU A 192 13.61 8.47 1.43
C LEU A 192 14.82 9.29 1.93
N THR A 193 16.05 8.80 1.78
CA THR A 193 17.26 9.59 2.05
C THR A 193 17.57 10.62 0.96
N ARG A 194 16.89 10.54 -0.20
CA ARG A 194 17.08 11.40 -1.39
C ARG A 194 15.84 12.17 -1.78
N ILE A 195 14.76 12.00 -1.05
CA ILE A 195 13.46 12.59 -1.31
C ILE A 195 13.20 13.63 -0.22
N GLU A 196 12.80 14.85 -0.62
CA GLU A 196 12.43 15.90 0.34
C GLU A 196 11.19 15.49 1.11
N ARG A 197 11.30 15.53 2.43
CA ARG A 197 10.27 15.17 3.38
C ARG A 197 9.99 16.38 4.27
N PRO A 198 8.78 16.57 4.77
CA PRO A 198 7.61 15.66 4.77
C PRO A 198 6.69 15.74 3.55
N ASP A 199 6.96 16.59 2.56
CA ASP A 199 6.06 16.83 1.40
C ASP A 199 5.73 15.54 0.63
N TRP A 200 6.74 14.68 0.44
CA TRP A 200 6.53 13.39 -0.21
C TRP A 200 5.60 12.47 0.60
N ASP A 201 5.78 12.44 1.91
CA ASP A 201 4.95 11.64 2.82
C ASP A 201 3.50 12.13 2.81
N GLU A 202 3.29 13.45 2.90
CA GLU A 202 1.96 14.07 2.86
C GLU A 202 1.23 13.69 1.57
N LYS A 203 1.90 13.85 0.42
CA LYS A 203 1.33 13.50 -0.89
C LYS A 203 1.00 12.00 -0.97
N THR A 204 1.90 11.14 -0.50
CA THR A 204 1.72 9.68 -0.54
C THR A 204 0.59 9.22 0.36
N LEU A 205 0.55 9.71 1.60
CA LEU A 205 -0.49 9.36 2.57
C LEU A 205 -1.87 9.91 2.19
N THR A 206 -1.92 11.13 1.64
CA THR A 206 -3.16 11.69 1.06
C THR A 206 -3.65 10.82 -0.10
N GLY A 207 -2.74 10.40 -1.00
CA GLY A 207 -3.05 9.46 -2.08
C GLY A 207 -3.58 8.11 -1.59
N LEU A 208 -3.22 7.70 -0.37
CA LEU A 208 -3.76 6.52 0.30
C LEU A 208 -5.09 6.78 1.04
N GLY A 209 -5.68 7.98 0.96
CA GLY A 209 -6.95 8.31 1.61
C GLY A 209 -6.84 8.61 3.10
N PHE A 210 -5.69 9.10 3.56
CA PHE A 210 -5.56 9.71 4.88
C PHE A 210 -5.86 11.20 4.83
N ALA A 211 -6.44 11.74 5.93
CA ALA A 211 -6.38 13.16 6.19
C ALA A 211 -5.06 13.45 6.92
N VAL A 212 -4.18 14.23 6.28
CA VAL A 212 -2.81 14.44 6.75
C VAL A 212 -2.63 15.84 7.32
N THR A 213 -1.93 15.93 8.44
CA THR A 213 -1.46 17.18 9.02
C THR A 213 0.03 17.05 9.30
N VAL A 214 0.80 18.06 8.92
CA VAL A 214 2.25 18.11 9.12
C VAL A 214 2.56 19.21 10.13
N THR A 215 3.43 18.92 11.09
CA THR A 215 4.04 19.89 12.01
C THR A 215 5.54 19.92 11.74
N GLU A 216 6.02 21.04 11.24
CA GLU A 216 7.45 21.26 11.06
C GLU A 216 8.14 21.51 12.41
N ASP A 217 9.37 21.05 12.54
CA ASP A 217 10.25 21.31 13.69
C ASP A 217 9.61 21.05 15.07
N VAL A 218 9.16 19.80 15.30
CA VAL A 218 8.80 19.36 16.67
C VAL A 218 10.03 19.21 17.58
N GLY A 219 11.22 19.20 17.03
CA GLY A 219 12.49 19.20 17.77
C GLY A 219 12.59 20.34 18.76
N ARG A 220 11.98 21.50 18.48
CA ARG A 220 11.89 22.64 19.39
C ARG A 220 11.27 22.31 20.75
N PHE A 221 10.43 21.26 20.83
CA PHE A 221 9.76 20.85 22.06
C PHE A 221 10.44 19.70 22.79
N VAL A 222 11.13 18.81 22.02
CA VAL A 222 11.65 17.54 22.54
C VAL A 222 13.18 17.45 22.59
N TYR A 223 13.88 18.36 21.92
CA TYR A 223 15.35 18.39 21.90
C TYR A 223 15.91 19.31 22.98
N GLU A 224 17.08 18.93 23.45
CA GLU A 224 17.96 19.81 24.21
C GLU A 224 18.60 20.88 23.32
N GLU A 225 19.12 21.96 23.89
CA GLU A 225 19.72 23.06 23.13
C GLU A 225 20.89 22.59 22.25
N TRP A 226 21.67 21.64 22.73
CA TRP A 226 22.79 21.10 21.97
C TRP A 226 22.32 20.29 20.75
N GLU A 227 21.17 19.59 20.82
CA GLU A 227 20.60 18.86 19.70
C GLU A 227 20.02 19.81 18.66
N LYS A 228 19.37 20.90 19.08
CA LYS A 228 18.86 21.96 18.19
C LYS A 228 20.01 22.59 17.39
N ASP A 229 21.15 22.85 18.09
CA ASP A 229 22.34 23.38 17.43
C ASP A 229 22.94 22.39 16.44
N LEU A 230 22.95 21.10 16.74
CA LEU A 230 23.56 20.06 15.91
C LEU A 230 22.66 19.66 14.72
N TYR A 231 21.37 19.40 14.99
CA TYR A 231 20.43 18.81 14.01
C TYR A 231 19.64 19.86 13.19
N GLY A 232 19.91 21.14 13.32
CA GLY A 232 19.08 22.18 12.71
C GLY A 232 19.07 22.24 11.17
N GLU A 233 19.93 21.48 10.47
CA GLU A 233 19.81 21.28 9.00
C GLU A 233 18.80 20.19 8.63
N SER A 234 18.38 19.39 9.60
CA SER A 234 17.40 18.31 9.45
C SER A 234 16.38 18.41 10.59
N PRO A 235 15.50 19.43 10.58
CA PRO A 235 14.52 19.60 11.63
C PRO A 235 13.62 18.37 11.73
N LEU A 236 13.28 17.98 12.97
CA LEU A 236 12.38 16.88 13.25
C LEU A 236 10.96 17.30 12.94
N PHE A 237 10.31 16.66 11.98
CA PHE A 237 8.89 16.87 11.65
C PHE A 237 7.99 15.81 12.28
N GLU A 238 6.71 16.15 12.40
CA GLU A 238 5.64 15.23 12.75
C GLU A 238 4.66 15.16 11.60
N ILE A 239 4.22 13.94 11.28
CA ILE A 239 3.08 13.69 10.42
C ILE A 239 2.01 12.99 11.25
N CYS A 240 0.82 13.58 11.32
CA CYS A 240 -0.38 12.95 11.85
C CYS A 240 -1.31 12.67 10.67
N ALA A 241 -1.49 11.38 10.33
CA ALA A 241 -2.36 10.95 9.25
C ALA A 241 -3.53 10.14 9.81
N VAL A 242 -4.76 10.63 9.62
CA VAL A 242 -6.00 10.01 10.11
C VAL A 242 -6.64 9.19 9.00
N LYS A 243 -6.79 7.87 9.21
CA LYS A 243 -7.45 6.98 8.26
C LYS A 243 -8.92 7.36 8.09
N GLN A 244 -9.31 7.76 6.88
CA GLN A 244 -10.69 8.09 6.58
C GLN A 244 -11.55 6.82 6.47
N PRO A 245 -12.86 6.90 6.80
CA PRO A 245 -13.79 5.81 6.55
C PRO A 245 -13.84 5.45 5.07
N GLU A 246 -13.90 4.16 4.76
CA GLU A 246 -14.16 3.69 3.40
C GLU A 246 -15.62 4.00 3.00
N ALA A 247 -15.87 4.23 1.70
CA ALA A 247 -17.22 4.30 1.17
C ALA A 247 -17.96 2.97 1.44
N PRO A 248 -19.26 2.98 1.79
CA PRO A 248 -19.99 1.75 2.15
C PRO A 248 -19.92 0.64 1.09
N ALA A 249 -20.03 0.98 -0.20
CA ALA A 249 -19.89 0.02 -1.30
C ALA A 249 -18.47 -0.58 -1.37
N GLN A 250 -17.44 0.22 -1.15
CA GLN A 250 -16.05 -0.23 -1.14
C GLN A 250 -15.79 -1.19 0.03
N GLU A 251 -16.32 -0.91 1.23
CA GLU A 251 -16.20 -1.80 2.38
C GLU A 251 -16.90 -3.14 2.13
N LYS A 252 -18.11 -3.13 1.56
CA LYS A 252 -18.84 -4.36 1.16
C LYS A 252 -18.02 -5.18 0.16
N MET A 253 -17.47 -4.54 -0.87
CA MET A 253 -16.61 -5.20 -1.87
C MET A 253 -15.35 -5.75 -1.25
N ARG A 254 -14.70 -5.02 -0.34
CA ARG A 254 -13.52 -5.49 0.38
C ARG A 254 -13.82 -6.77 1.17
N ARG A 255 -14.92 -6.80 1.95
CA ARG A 255 -15.35 -8.00 2.71
C ARG A 255 -15.61 -9.18 1.80
N TYR A 256 -16.31 -8.96 0.68
CA TYR A 256 -16.60 -10.01 -0.29
C TYR A 256 -15.31 -10.60 -0.87
N TRP A 257 -14.39 -9.79 -1.40
CA TRP A 257 -13.16 -10.26 -2.01
C TRP A 257 -12.17 -10.83 -0.99
N GLN A 258 -12.15 -10.33 0.24
CA GLN A 258 -11.38 -10.92 1.33
C GLN A 258 -11.81 -12.37 1.60
N TYR A 259 -13.11 -12.64 1.59
CA TYR A 259 -13.66 -13.98 1.72
C TYR A 259 -13.36 -14.85 0.49
N ARG A 260 -13.48 -14.27 -0.71
CA ARG A 260 -13.31 -15.00 -1.98
C ARG A 260 -11.87 -15.42 -2.27
N ALA A 261 -10.87 -14.82 -1.67
CA ALA A 261 -9.46 -15.03 -2.00
C ALA A 261 -9.03 -16.51 -1.94
N GLU A 262 -9.59 -17.31 -1.02
CA GLU A 262 -9.26 -18.74 -0.91
C GLU A 262 -9.81 -19.58 -2.09
N SER A 263 -10.88 -19.12 -2.75
CA SER A 263 -11.47 -19.78 -3.90
C SER A 263 -10.82 -19.38 -5.24
N PHE A 264 -9.99 -18.32 -5.23
CA PHE A 264 -9.24 -17.86 -6.39
C PHE A 264 -7.81 -18.44 -6.42
N GLY A 265 -7.26 -18.67 -7.59
CA GLY A 265 -5.85 -19.06 -7.74
C GLY A 265 -5.57 -20.23 -8.68
N ARG A 266 -6.60 -20.82 -9.28
CA ARG A 266 -6.43 -21.82 -10.34
C ARG A 266 -6.31 -21.23 -11.75
N GLU A 267 -6.57 -19.92 -11.90
CA GLU A 267 -6.50 -19.19 -13.17
C GLU A 267 -5.06 -18.84 -13.59
N ASN A 268 -4.07 -19.16 -12.76
CA ASN A 268 -2.66 -18.88 -13.02
C ASN A 268 -1.95 -20.05 -13.73
N ASP A 269 -2.70 -20.81 -14.56
CA ASP A 269 -2.05 -21.77 -15.44
C ASP A 269 -1.23 -21.05 -16.53
N MET A 270 -0.16 -21.72 -16.99
CA MET A 270 0.81 -21.12 -17.93
C MET A 270 0.19 -20.77 -19.29
N GLU A 271 -0.88 -21.41 -19.69
CA GLU A 271 -1.59 -21.11 -20.95
C GLU A 271 -2.33 -19.78 -20.84
N THR A 272 -3.08 -19.59 -19.75
CA THR A 272 -3.78 -18.32 -19.44
C THR A 272 -2.79 -17.16 -19.32
N LEU A 273 -1.67 -17.34 -18.59
CA LEU A 273 -0.65 -16.29 -18.43
C LEU A 273 -0.02 -15.91 -19.78
N ARG A 274 0.33 -16.89 -20.63
CA ARG A 274 0.88 -16.60 -21.96
C ARG A 274 -0.12 -15.89 -22.86
N ARG A 275 -1.39 -16.30 -22.84
CA ARG A 275 -2.44 -15.68 -23.66
C ARG A 275 -2.66 -14.22 -23.27
N LEU A 276 -2.82 -13.94 -21.98
CA LEU A 276 -2.99 -12.56 -21.47
C LEU A 276 -1.75 -11.71 -21.79
N GLY A 277 -0.57 -12.25 -21.58
CA GLY A 277 0.67 -11.57 -21.90
C GLY A 277 0.80 -11.24 -23.38
N ALA A 278 0.52 -12.17 -24.28
CA ALA A 278 0.55 -11.95 -25.72
C ALA A 278 -0.49 -10.92 -26.17
N GLU A 279 -1.68 -10.95 -25.59
CA GLU A 279 -2.73 -9.97 -25.89
C GLU A 279 -2.33 -8.56 -25.44
N ALA A 280 -1.80 -8.41 -24.21
CA ALA A 280 -1.30 -7.13 -23.72
C ALA A 280 -0.14 -6.61 -24.58
N ALA A 281 0.83 -7.46 -24.92
CA ALA A 281 1.99 -7.10 -25.74
C ALA A 281 1.60 -6.53 -27.11
N SER A 282 0.47 -6.96 -27.69
CA SER A 282 -0.04 -6.43 -28.96
C SER A 282 -0.44 -4.95 -28.90
N CYS A 283 -0.63 -4.40 -27.70
CA CYS A 283 -1.07 -3.02 -27.45
C CYS A 283 -0.05 -2.19 -26.66
N LEU A 284 1.03 -2.80 -26.21
CA LEU A 284 2.10 -2.15 -25.46
C LEU A 284 3.29 -1.79 -26.37
N PRO A 285 4.06 -0.73 -26.03
CA PRO A 285 5.35 -0.44 -26.67
C PRO A 285 6.36 -1.59 -26.44
N GLU A 286 7.32 -1.71 -27.34
CA GLU A 286 8.44 -2.64 -27.19
C GLU A 286 9.36 -2.27 -26.01
N GLY A 287 10.00 -3.27 -25.40
CA GLY A 287 10.96 -3.13 -24.34
C GLY A 287 10.43 -3.44 -22.94
N SER A 288 11.27 -3.28 -21.92
CA SER A 288 10.87 -3.47 -20.53
C SER A 288 10.15 -2.22 -20.04
N LEU A 289 8.92 -2.38 -19.55
CA LEU A 289 8.02 -1.34 -19.12
C LEU A 289 7.79 -1.40 -17.60
N ARG A 290 7.48 -0.27 -17.01
CA ARG A 290 6.93 -0.19 -15.65
C ARG A 290 5.42 -0.31 -15.73
N VAL A 291 4.88 -1.41 -15.25
CA VAL A 291 3.46 -1.78 -15.36
C VAL A 291 2.80 -1.77 -13.98
N LEU A 292 1.64 -1.13 -13.88
CA LEU A 292 0.76 -1.18 -12.71
C LEU A 292 -0.45 -2.06 -13.03
N ASP A 293 -0.62 -3.17 -12.30
CA ASP A 293 -1.81 -4.03 -12.38
C ASP A 293 -2.77 -3.67 -11.24
N VAL A 294 -3.91 -3.05 -11.58
CA VAL A 294 -4.90 -2.56 -10.61
C VAL A 294 -6.03 -3.56 -10.44
N GLY A 295 -6.31 -3.95 -9.21
CA GLY A 295 -7.19 -5.08 -8.89
C GLY A 295 -6.49 -6.39 -9.27
N THR A 296 -5.23 -6.53 -8.90
CA THR A 296 -4.37 -7.66 -9.31
C THR A 296 -4.91 -9.03 -8.89
N GLY A 297 -5.77 -9.07 -7.85
CA GLY A 297 -6.31 -10.31 -7.30
C GLY A 297 -5.20 -11.28 -6.91
N PRO A 298 -5.25 -12.56 -7.35
CA PRO A 298 -4.19 -13.54 -7.11
C PRO A 298 -2.94 -13.33 -7.99
N GLY A 299 -2.83 -12.19 -8.69
CA GLY A 299 -1.67 -11.80 -9.48
C GLY A 299 -1.69 -12.18 -10.96
N THR A 300 -2.79 -12.66 -11.51
CA THR A 300 -2.83 -13.28 -12.86
C THR A 300 -2.21 -12.38 -13.93
N VAL A 301 -2.63 -11.11 -14.04
CA VAL A 301 -2.09 -10.19 -15.05
C VAL A 301 -0.68 -9.73 -14.69
N ALA A 302 -0.44 -9.40 -13.42
CA ALA A 302 0.89 -9.02 -12.94
C ALA A 302 1.95 -10.08 -13.26
N LEU A 303 1.63 -11.36 -13.02
CA LEU A 303 2.52 -12.49 -13.32
C LEU A 303 2.74 -12.66 -14.84
N ALA A 304 1.68 -12.48 -15.63
CA ALA A 304 1.80 -12.54 -17.09
C ALA A 304 2.76 -11.46 -17.62
N MET A 305 2.71 -10.25 -17.07
CA MET A 305 3.61 -9.14 -17.43
C MET A 305 5.04 -9.36 -16.93
N ALA A 306 5.20 -9.85 -15.70
CA ALA A 306 6.52 -10.13 -15.13
C ALA A 306 7.25 -11.24 -15.92
N LEU A 307 6.53 -12.27 -16.38
CA LEU A 307 7.08 -13.31 -17.25
C LEU A 307 7.54 -12.79 -18.62
N GLN A 308 7.08 -11.62 -19.05
CA GLN A 308 7.54 -10.93 -20.27
C GLN A 308 8.72 -9.98 -20.01
N GLY A 309 9.20 -9.90 -18.78
CA GLY A 309 10.36 -9.07 -18.42
C GLY A 309 10.03 -7.62 -18.10
N HIS A 310 8.77 -7.30 -17.79
CA HIS A 310 8.38 -5.98 -17.33
C HIS A 310 8.63 -5.82 -15.82
N GLU A 311 8.85 -4.58 -15.36
CA GLU A 311 8.85 -4.22 -13.93
C GLU A 311 7.41 -4.01 -13.46
N VAL A 312 6.89 -4.90 -12.62
CA VAL A 312 5.47 -4.94 -12.31
C VAL A 312 5.18 -4.60 -10.86
N THR A 313 4.17 -3.75 -10.68
CA THR A 313 3.54 -3.50 -9.38
C THR A 313 2.07 -3.92 -9.48
N GLY A 314 1.63 -4.81 -8.59
CA GLY A 314 0.23 -5.22 -8.46
C GLY A 314 -0.41 -4.59 -7.22
N VAL A 315 -1.61 -4.05 -7.36
CA VAL A 315 -2.38 -3.51 -6.23
C VAL A 315 -3.75 -4.16 -6.13
N ASP A 316 -4.20 -4.41 -4.90
CA ASP A 316 -5.54 -4.96 -4.64
C ASP A 316 -6.10 -4.39 -3.33
N LEU A 317 -7.42 -4.30 -3.24
CA LEU A 317 -8.13 -3.79 -2.06
C LEU A 317 -7.94 -4.69 -0.82
N THR A 318 -7.58 -5.97 -1.01
CA THR A 318 -7.62 -6.99 0.03
C THR A 318 -6.26 -7.63 0.31
N SER A 319 -5.93 -7.78 1.59
CA SER A 319 -4.69 -8.42 2.03
C SER A 319 -4.61 -9.90 1.67
N ASN A 320 -5.76 -10.62 1.67
CA ASN A 320 -5.78 -12.04 1.29
C ASN A 320 -5.46 -12.25 -0.20
N MET A 321 -5.95 -11.38 -1.10
CA MET A 321 -5.58 -11.44 -2.52
C MET A 321 -4.09 -11.15 -2.70
N ILE A 322 -3.56 -10.13 -2.04
CA ILE A 322 -2.13 -9.79 -2.10
C ILE A 322 -1.25 -10.93 -1.56
N ARG A 323 -1.66 -11.56 -0.44
CA ARG A 323 -0.97 -12.76 0.07
C ARG A 323 -0.91 -13.86 -1.00
N LYS A 324 -2.05 -14.13 -1.63
CA LYS A 324 -2.15 -15.14 -2.70
C LYS A 324 -1.29 -14.80 -3.93
N ALA A 325 -1.28 -13.53 -4.33
CA ALA A 325 -0.44 -13.04 -5.42
C ALA A 325 1.05 -13.22 -5.13
N LYS A 326 1.50 -12.92 -3.90
CA LYS A 326 2.89 -13.17 -3.45
C LYS A 326 3.26 -14.65 -3.49
N GLU A 327 2.37 -15.55 -3.01
CA GLU A 327 2.56 -17.00 -3.08
C GLU A 327 2.73 -17.47 -4.52
N ASN A 328 1.86 -17.00 -5.43
CA ASN A 328 1.90 -17.35 -6.84
C ASN A 328 3.16 -16.82 -7.55
N ALA A 329 3.59 -15.58 -7.25
CA ALA A 329 4.83 -15.01 -7.77
C ALA A 329 6.06 -15.82 -7.34
N ALA A 330 6.13 -16.19 -6.07
CA ALA A 330 7.19 -17.02 -5.52
C ALA A 330 7.23 -18.40 -6.19
N ALA A 331 6.07 -19.03 -6.42
CA ALA A 331 5.96 -20.33 -7.10
C ALA A 331 6.45 -20.29 -8.56
N LEU A 332 6.31 -19.14 -9.23
CA LEU A 332 6.78 -18.94 -10.62
C LEU A 332 8.21 -18.38 -10.69
N GLY A 333 8.80 -17.99 -9.53
CA GLY A 333 10.14 -17.41 -9.49
C GLY A 333 10.23 -16.03 -10.16
N VAL A 334 9.16 -15.25 -10.17
CA VAL A 334 9.12 -13.90 -10.73
C VAL A 334 9.06 -12.87 -9.61
N ASP A 335 9.66 -11.70 -9.86
CA ASP A 335 9.65 -10.58 -8.92
C ASP A 335 8.54 -9.59 -9.29
N VAL A 336 7.60 -9.40 -8.38
CA VAL A 336 6.48 -8.46 -8.50
C VAL A 336 6.27 -7.76 -7.17
N ARG A 337 6.19 -6.45 -7.20
CA ARG A 337 5.85 -5.65 -6.02
C ARG A 337 4.33 -5.65 -5.80
N PHE A 338 3.87 -6.01 -4.59
CA PHE A 338 2.44 -6.04 -4.27
C PHE A 338 2.09 -5.13 -3.10
N LEU A 339 0.98 -4.35 -3.25
CA LEU A 339 0.47 -3.43 -2.24
C LEU A 339 -1.03 -3.63 -2.00
N VAL A 340 -1.46 -3.46 -0.75
CA VAL A 340 -2.89 -3.42 -0.39
C VAL A 340 -3.37 -1.99 -0.48
N THR A 341 -4.13 -1.64 -1.54
CA THR A 341 -4.74 -0.30 -1.69
C THR A 341 -5.96 -0.35 -2.58
N ALA A 342 -6.85 0.63 -2.48
CA ALA A 342 -8.00 0.75 -3.36
C ALA A 342 -7.56 1.25 -4.75
N ALA A 343 -8.34 0.88 -5.78
CA ALA A 343 -8.06 1.22 -7.17
C ALA A 343 -8.00 2.74 -7.45
N GLY A 344 -8.74 3.54 -6.67
CA GLY A 344 -8.76 5.00 -6.74
C GLY A 344 -7.79 5.70 -5.77
N GLU A 345 -7.05 4.95 -4.94
CA GLU A 345 -6.15 5.48 -3.92
C GLU A 345 -4.72 5.01 -4.19
N LEU A 346 -4.12 5.53 -5.24
CA LEU A 346 -2.81 5.10 -5.71
C LEU A 346 -1.69 5.96 -5.10
N PRO A 347 -0.83 5.39 -4.22
CA PRO A 347 0.22 6.14 -3.50
C PRO A 347 1.47 6.39 -4.36
N PHE A 348 1.31 6.41 -5.67
CA PHE A 348 2.41 6.60 -6.61
C PHE A 348 2.46 8.04 -7.11
N ALA A 349 3.67 8.51 -7.43
CA ALA A 349 3.87 9.80 -8.06
C ALA A 349 3.20 9.88 -9.44
N ASP A 350 2.92 11.08 -9.89
CA ASP A 350 2.43 11.32 -11.25
C ASP A 350 3.45 10.75 -12.27
N GLU A 351 2.93 10.21 -13.38
CA GLU A 351 3.75 9.76 -14.50
C GLU A 351 4.79 8.68 -14.13
N SER A 352 4.42 7.78 -13.20
CA SER A 352 5.30 6.71 -12.69
C SER A 352 5.33 5.46 -13.57
N PHE A 353 4.27 5.22 -14.36
CA PHE A 353 4.08 3.97 -15.09
C PHE A 353 3.97 4.17 -16.60
N ASP A 354 4.50 3.22 -17.36
CA ASP A 354 4.35 3.16 -18.81
C ASP A 354 3.01 2.56 -19.20
N ALA A 355 2.48 1.65 -18.36
CA ALA A 355 1.16 1.05 -18.54
C ALA A 355 0.42 0.87 -17.22
N VAL A 356 -0.90 1.04 -17.26
CA VAL A 356 -1.85 0.62 -16.23
C VAL A 356 -2.72 -0.47 -16.86
N ILE A 357 -2.80 -1.60 -16.17
CA ILE A 357 -3.57 -2.77 -16.63
C ILE A 357 -4.57 -3.15 -15.55
N SER A 358 -5.73 -3.68 -15.94
CA SER A 358 -6.74 -4.19 -15.01
C SER A 358 -7.55 -5.32 -15.63
N ARG A 359 -8.03 -6.25 -14.80
CA ARG A 359 -8.91 -7.33 -15.28
C ARG A 359 -10.03 -7.61 -14.29
N ASN A 360 -11.28 -7.62 -14.78
CA ASN A 360 -12.49 -7.92 -14.00
C ASN A 360 -12.67 -7.04 -12.74
N LEU A 361 -12.35 -5.76 -12.85
CA LEU A 361 -12.38 -4.82 -11.73
C LEU A 361 -13.33 -3.66 -11.97
N THR A 362 -13.36 -3.11 -13.19
CA THR A 362 -13.94 -1.78 -13.42
C THR A 362 -15.45 -1.75 -13.16
N TRP A 363 -16.15 -2.87 -13.31
CA TRP A 363 -17.56 -2.99 -12.95
C TRP A 363 -17.83 -2.73 -11.45
N ALA A 364 -16.83 -2.98 -10.59
CA ALA A 364 -16.91 -2.91 -9.13
C ALA A 364 -16.46 -1.55 -8.55
N LEU A 365 -16.18 -0.56 -9.38
CA LEU A 365 -15.71 0.75 -8.93
C LEU A 365 -16.86 1.60 -8.41
N PRO A 366 -16.81 2.09 -7.14
CA PRO A 366 -17.82 3.02 -6.61
C PRO A 366 -17.80 4.38 -7.32
N GLU A 367 -16.59 4.87 -7.64
CA GLU A 367 -16.34 6.15 -8.30
C GLU A 367 -15.47 5.96 -9.55
N PRO A 368 -16.04 5.43 -10.64
CA PRO A 368 -15.25 5.02 -11.79
C PRO A 368 -14.50 6.17 -12.46
N GLU A 369 -15.13 7.34 -12.65
CA GLU A 369 -14.45 8.48 -13.29
C GLU A 369 -13.25 8.96 -12.48
N GLU A 370 -13.39 9.07 -11.15
CA GLU A 370 -12.28 9.49 -10.29
C GLU A 370 -11.17 8.43 -10.28
N THR A 371 -11.53 7.16 -10.22
CA THR A 371 -10.56 6.07 -10.33
C THR A 371 -9.76 6.14 -11.64
N PHE A 372 -10.43 6.35 -12.77
CA PHE A 372 -9.74 6.48 -14.06
C PHE A 372 -8.91 7.77 -14.16
N ARG A 373 -9.27 8.87 -13.45
CA ARG A 373 -8.41 10.05 -13.32
C ARG A 373 -7.13 9.72 -12.55
N GLN A 374 -7.21 8.92 -11.49
CA GLN A 374 -6.03 8.45 -10.75
C GLN A 374 -5.14 7.54 -11.62
N TRP A 375 -5.72 6.66 -12.43
CA TRP A 375 -4.96 5.83 -13.37
C TRP A 375 -4.26 6.70 -14.42
N ARG A 376 -4.96 7.72 -14.94
CA ARG A 376 -4.36 8.69 -15.86
C ARG A 376 -3.24 9.50 -15.20
N ARG A 377 -3.39 9.89 -13.95
CA ARG A 377 -2.37 10.65 -13.21
C ARG A 377 -1.05 9.88 -13.14
N VAL A 378 -1.12 8.60 -12.76
CA VAL A 378 0.09 7.77 -12.61
C VAL A 378 0.69 7.30 -13.94
N LEU A 379 -0.04 7.36 -15.05
CA LEU A 379 0.48 7.07 -16.39
C LEU A 379 1.35 8.19 -16.89
N LYS A 380 2.49 7.83 -17.49
CA LYS A 380 3.33 8.77 -18.28
C LYS A 380 2.56 9.32 -19.47
N PRO A 381 2.96 10.47 -20.05
CA PRO A 381 2.46 10.92 -21.35
C PRO A 381 2.67 9.83 -22.42
N GLY A 382 1.62 9.51 -23.18
CA GLY A 382 1.64 8.41 -24.14
C GLY A 382 1.58 7.01 -23.53
N GLY A 383 1.46 6.90 -22.19
CA GLY A 383 1.31 5.64 -21.48
C GLY A 383 0.00 4.91 -21.84
N ARG A 384 -0.01 3.60 -21.67
CA ARG A 384 -1.10 2.72 -22.09
C ARG A 384 -2.01 2.36 -20.93
N LEU A 385 -3.31 2.38 -21.19
CA LEU A 385 -4.36 1.83 -20.33
C LEU A 385 -4.96 0.60 -21.02
N LEU A 386 -4.87 -0.56 -20.39
CA LEU A 386 -5.47 -1.80 -20.90
C LEU A 386 -6.38 -2.40 -19.84
N TYR A 387 -7.58 -2.80 -20.22
CA TYR A 387 -8.40 -3.59 -19.29
C TYR A 387 -9.33 -4.56 -20.00
N TRP A 388 -9.51 -5.69 -19.34
CA TRP A 388 -10.49 -6.72 -19.67
C TRP A 388 -11.59 -6.68 -18.62
N ASP A 389 -12.84 -6.61 -19.04
CA ASP A 389 -13.96 -6.61 -18.12
C ASP A 389 -15.21 -7.24 -18.78
N ALA A 390 -16.31 -7.29 -18.03
CA ALA A 390 -17.56 -7.81 -18.52
C ALA A 390 -18.75 -7.09 -17.86
N ASN A 391 -19.92 -7.21 -18.50
CA ASN A 391 -21.19 -6.74 -17.98
C ASN A 391 -21.75 -7.72 -16.93
N HIS A 392 -20.95 -7.98 -15.86
CA HIS A 392 -21.22 -9.03 -14.87
C HIS A 392 -22.62 -8.95 -14.24
N TYR A 393 -23.11 -7.75 -14.00
CA TYR A 393 -24.35 -7.49 -13.25
C TYR A 393 -25.40 -6.70 -14.03
N TYR A 394 -25.17 -6.41 -15.31
CA TYR A 394 -26.10 -5.65 -16.15
C TYR A 394 -27.46 -6.33 -16.27
N TYR A 395 -27.51 -7.67 -16.15
CA TYR A 395 -28.75 -8.45 -16.12
C TYR A 395 -29.71 -8.03 -14.99
N LEU A 396 -29.22 -7.41 -13.90
CA LEU A 396 -30.08 -6.86 -12.83
C LEU A 396 -30.89 -5.65 -13.29
N PHE A 397 -30.53 -5.04 -14.43
CA PHE A 397 -31.10 -3.81 -14.97
C PHE A 397 -31.61 -3.97 -16.40
N ASN A 398 -31.48 -5.14 -17.00
CA ASN A 398 -31.88 -5.43 -18.37
C ASN A 398 -32.57 -6.78 -18.48
N ASP A 399 -33.90 -6.73 -18.83
CA ASP A 399 -34.72 -7.95 -18.92
C ASP A 399 -34.25 -8.95 -19.99
N ALA A 400 -33.64 -8.48 -21.08
CA ALA A 400 -33.13 -9.37 -22.12
C ALA A 400 -31.92 -10.18 -21.60
N ASP A 401 -30.98 -9.52 -20.91
CA ASP A 401 -29.84 -10.17 -20.31
C ASP A 401 -30.26 -11.08 -19.15
N ALA A 402 -31.23 -10.67 -18.34
CA ALA A 402 -31.79 -11.50 -17.28
C ALA A 402 -32.41 -12.81 -17.84
N ARG A 403 -33.20 -12.72 -18.93
CA ARG A 403 -33.77 -13.90 -19.60
C ARG A 403 -32.67 -14.79 -20.22
N HIS A 404 -31.66 -14.20 -20.83
CA HIS A 404 -30.52 -14.92 -21.42
C HIS A 404 -29.76 -15.68 -20.34
N ARG A 405 -29.45 -15.01 -19.22
CA ARG A 405 -28.80 -15.63 -18.06
C ARG A 405 -29.61 -16.80 -17.52
N ALA A 406 -30.92 -16.62 -17.28
CA ALA A 406 -31.78 -17.68 -16.78
C ALA A 406 -31.81 -18.92 -17.70
N GLN A 407 -31.76 -18.71 -19.02
CA GLN A 407 -31.68 -19.80 -19.99
C GLN A 407 -30.36 -20.59 -19.88
N ILE A 408 -29.24 -19.87 -19.72
CA ILE A 408 -27.92 -20.52 -19.57
C ILE A 408 -27.85 -21.27 -18.24
N GLU A 409 -28.32 -20.67 -17.14
CA GLU A 409 -28.37 -21.31 -15.82
C GLU A 409 -29.21 -22.59 -15.82
N ALA A 410 -30.35 -22.59 -16.52
CA ALA A 410 -31.19 -23.77 -16.68
C ALA A 410 -30.49 -24.88 -17.46
N LEU A 411 -29.63 -24.54 -18.42
CA LEU A 411 -28.87 -25.51 -19.23
C LEU A 411 -27.62 -26.01 -18.51
N ALA A 412 -26.93 -25.14 -17.77
CA ALA A 412 -25.69 -25.48 -17.09
C ALA A 412 -25.88 -26.15 -15.71
N GLY A 413 -27.08 -26.10 -15.16
CA GLY A 413 -27.38 -26.66 -13.83
C GLY A 413 -26.73 -25.91 -12.67
N THR A 414 -26.14 -24.76 -12.90
CA THR A 414 -25.49 -23.93 -11.86
C THR A 414 -25.80 -22.46 -12.10
N ALA A 415 -26.16 -21.74 -11.02
CA ALA A 415 -26.46 -20.31 -11.05
C ALA A 415 -25.24 -19.41 -11.29
N HIS A 416 -24.07 -19.92 -11.04
CA HIS A 416 -22.78 -19.24 -11.24
C HIS A 416 -21.75 -20.25 -11.73
N GLY A 417 -20.85 -19.88 -12.62
CA GLY A 417 -19.80 -20.74 -13.15
C GLY A 417 -19.05 -21.50 -12.05
N SER A 418 -18.37 -22.59 -12.40
CA SER A 418 -17.75 -23.47 -11.41
C SER A 418 -16.76 -22.72 -10.52
N ASN A 419 -17.02 -22.69 -9.23
CA ASN A 419 -16.17 -22.03 -8.22
C ASN A 419 -14.88 -22.82 -7.89
N GLY A 420 -14.55 -23.82 -8.72
CA GLY A 420 -13.48 -24.76 -8.44
C GLY A 420 -13.87 -25.77 -7.34
N THR A 421 -12.90 -26.56 -6.95
CA THR A 421 -13.03 -27.53 -5.83
C THR A 421 -12.02 -27.16 -4.75
N ASP A 422 -12.33 -27.46 -3.48
CA ASP A 422 -11.41 -27.36 -2.36
C ASP A 422 -10.24 -28.37 -2.50
N ALA A 423 -9.32 -28.36 -1.53
CA ALA A 423 -8.20 -29.30 -1.49
C ALA A 423 -8.66 -30.79 -1.42
N ALA A 424 -9.90 -31.05 -1.01
CA ALA A 424 -10.50 -32.39 -0.94
C ALA A 424 -11.32 -32.73 -2.21
N GLY A 425 -11.33 -31.86 -3.23
CA GLY A 425 -12.06 -32.06 -4.48
C GLY A 425 -13.55 -31.77 -4.41
N LYS A 426 -14.06 -31.15 -3.33
CA LYS A 426 -15.47 -30.76 -3.22
C LYS A 426 -15.71 -29.41 -3.87
N PRO A 427 -16.86 -29.18 -4.54
CA PRO A 427 -17.22 -27.88 -5.06
C PRO A 427 -17.23 -26.83 -3.96
N ILE A 428 -16.54 -25.71 -4.18
CA ILE A 428 -16.56 -24.57 -3.27
C ILE A 428 -17.91 -23.86 -3.45
N GLN A 429 -18.74 -23.85 -2.40
CA GLN A 429 -19.95 -23.05 -2.38
C GLN A 429 -19.58 -21.61 -2.04
N VAL A 430 -19.93 -20.68 -2.92
CA VAL A 430 -19.70 -19.25 -2.74
C VAL A 430 -21.04 -18.57 -2.54
N ASP A 431 -21.12 -17.77 -1.49
CA ASP A 431 -22.24 -16.86 -1.28
C ASP A 431 -21.99 -15.57 -2.10
N TYR A 432 -22.81 -15.36 -3.11
CA TYR A 432 -22.76 -14.18 -3.98
C TYR A 432 -23.68 -13.06 -3.52
N SER A 433 -24.51 -13.28 -2.49
CA SER A 433 -25.56 -12.32 -2.07
C SER A 433 -24.99 -10.93 -1.79
N LEU A 434 -23.87 -10.85 -1.07
CA LEU A 434 -23.22 -9.57 -0.76
C LEU A 434 -22.73 -8.85 -2.01
N CYS A 435 -22.25 -9.60 -3.01
CA CYS A 435 -21.80 -9.05 -4.28
C CYS A 435 -22.97 -8.55 -5.12
N ASP A 436 -24.06 -9.34 -5.19
CA ASP A 436 -25.28 -8.99 -5.91
C ASP A 436 -25.95 -7.75 -5.30
N GLU A 437 -26.06 -7.67 -3.97
CA GLU A 437 -26.54 -6.49 -3.26
C GLU A 437 -25.68 -5.26 -3.54
N THR A 438 -24.36 -5.39 -3.49
CA THR A 438 -23.45 -4.28 -3.76
C THR A 438 -23.50 -3.83 -5.20
N ALA A 439 -23.64 -4.77 -6.16
CA ALA A 439 -23.77 -4.46 -7.58
C ALA A 439 -24.97 -3.56 -7.90
N LEU A 440 -26.05 -3.64 -7.10
CA LEU A 440 -27.21 -2.73 -7.22
C LEU A 440 -26.85 -1.26 -6.91
N GLU A 441 -25.80 -1.01 -6.14
CA GLU A 441 -25.34 0.33 -5.77
C GLU A 441 -24.24 0.86 -6.73
N LEU A 442 -23.58 -0.03 -7.50
CA LEU A 442 -22.44 0.32 -8.33
C LEU A 442 -22.84 0.93 -9.69
N PRO A 443 -22.23 2.07 -10.09
CA PRO A 443 -22.66 2.80 -11.28
C PRO A 443 -22.47 2.02 -12.58
N LEU A 444 -21.37 1.28 -12.72
CA LEU A 444 -21.06 0.56 -13.97
C LEU A 444 -21.78 -0.78 -14.12
N SER A 445 -22.38 -1.31 -13.06
CA SER A 445 -23.27 -2.48 -13.14
C SER A 445 -24.57 -2.19 -13.89
N ARG A 446 -24.97 -0.91 -13.99
CA ARG A 446 -26.23 -0.43 -14.61
C ARG A 446 -26.08 -0.06 -16.07
N VAL A 447 -24.91 -0.17 -16.65
CA VAL A 447 -24.60 0.37 -17.97
C VAL A 447 -24.17 -0.75 -18.89
N ASP A 448 -24.73 -0.76 -20.11
CA ASP A 448 -24.22 -1.63 -21.18
C ASP A 448 -22.85 -1.12 -21.62
N ARG A 449 -21.84 -1.96 -21.49
CA ARG A 449 -20.45 -1.63 -21.76
C ARG A 449 -19.92 -2.49 -22.93
N PRO A 450 -18.93 -1.99 -23.65
CA PRO A 450 -18.19 -0.73 -23.48
C PRO A 450 -18.93 0.51 -24.04
N GLY A 451 -19.79 0.37 -25.04
CA GLY A 451 -20.40 1.50 -25.78
C GLY A 451 -21.22 2.47 -24.92
N GLY A 452 -21.82 2.00 -23.82
CA GLY A 452 -22.64 2.84 -22.95
C GLY A 452 -21.87 3.81 -22.07
N TRP A 453 -20.62 3.52 -21.71
CA TRP A 453 -19.82 4.34 -20.80
C TRP A 453 -18.39 4.59 -21.32
N ASP A 454 -17.65 3.53 -21.62
CA ASP A 454 -16.21 3.60 -21.88
C ASP A 454 -15.91 4.47 -23.10
N GLU A 455 -16.60 4.29 -24.22
CA GLU A 455 -16.42 5.08 -25.44
C GLU A 455 -16.72 6.56 -25.25
N ARG A 456 -17.62 6.89 -24.33
CA ARG A 456 -18.00 8.29 -24.05
C ARG A 456 -17.08 8.94 -23.02
N VAL A 457 -16.75 8.23 -21.94
CA VAL A 457 -16.06 8.81 -20.78
C VAL A 457 -14.54 8.83 -20.95
N LEU A 458 -13.95 7.80 -21.51
CA LEU A 458 -12.48 7.76 -21.68
C LEU A 458 -11.93 8.96 -22.46
N PRO A 459 -12.52 9.40 -23.61
CA PRO A 459 -12.06 10.60 -24.29
C PRO A 459 -12.16 11.88 -23.45
N HIS A 460 -13.22 12.03 -22.64
CA HIS A 460 -13.37 13.17 -21.71
C HIS A 460 -12.33 13.15 -20.57
N LEU A 461 -11.88 11.96 -20.20
CA LEU A 461 -10.82 11.79 -19.22
C LEU A 461 -9.41 11.91 -19.83
N GLY A 462 -9.30 12.23 -21.13
CA GLY A 462 -8.01 12.42 -21.82
C GLY A 462 -7.33 11.13 -22.23
N PHE A 463 -8.13 10.13 -22.61
CA PHE A 463 -7.66 8.91 -23.25
C PHE A 463 -8.14 8.85 -24.72
N GLU A 464 -7.33 8.29 -25.59
CA GLU A 464 -7.70 7.91 -26.95
C GLU A 464 -7.76 6.39 -27.02
N ILE A 465 -8.92 5.86 -27.44
CA ILE A 465 -9.12 4.40 -27.55
C ILE A 465 -8.39 3.93 -28.82
N LEU A 466 -7.45 3.01 -28.64
CA LEU A 466 -6.65 2.41 -29.73
C LEU A 466 -7.24 1.12 -30.26
N ALA A 467 -7.80 0.31 -29.37
CA ALA A 467 -8.43 -0.95 -29.71
C ALA A 467 -9.58 -1.24 -28.75
N GLU A 468 -10.63 -1.80 -29.31
CA GLU A 468 -11.78 -2.34 -28.60
C GLU A 468 -12.12 -3.69 -29.17
N ARG A 469 -12.36 -4.67 -28.31
CA ARG A 469 -12.85 -6.00 -28.69
C ARG A 469 -14.03 -6.37 -27.80
N VAL A 470 -15.14 -6.76 -28.39
CA VAL A 470 -16.35 -7.13 -27.67
C VAL A 470 -16.69 -8.59 -28.00
N PHE A 471 -16.80 -9.40 -26.97
CA PHE A 471 -17.17 -10.80 -27.05
C PHE A 471 -18.59 -10.95 -26.49
N ARG A 472 -19.59 -10.97 -27.36
CA ARG A 472 -20.98 -11.22 -26.96
C ARG A 472 -21.22 -12.72 -26.84
N PRO A 473 -21.91 -13.19 -25.77
CA PRO A 473 -22.25 -14.60 -25.66
C PRO A 473 -23.16 -14.97 -26.83
N GLN A 474 -22.75 -15.96 -27.61
CA GLN A 474 -23.59 -16.54 -28.66
C GLN A 474 -24.26 -17.78 -28.09
N LEU A 475 -25.58 -17.86 -28.16
CA LEU A 475 -26.35 -19.08 -27.97
C LEU A 475 -26.04 -20.03 -29.14
N LEU A 476 -24.85 -20.61 -29.17
CA LEU A 476 -24.53 -21.72 -30.04
C LEU A 476 -24.76 -23.01 -29.25
N LEU A 477 -25.98 -23.55 -29.38
CA LEU A 477 -26.23 -24.95 -29.08
C LEU A 477 -25.95 -25.79 -30.36
N PRO A 478 -25.12 -26.84 -30.29
CA PRO A 478 -25.37 -28.02 -29.48
C PRO A 478 -24.18 -28.46 -28.60
N LEU A 479 -24.53 -28.85 -27.36
CA LEU A 479 -23.76 -29.75 -26.50
C LEU A 479 -22.22 -29.60 -26.48
N GLY A 480 -21.69 -28.80 -25.55
CA GLY A 480 -20.34 -28.95 -25.06
C GLY A 480 -19.61 -27.72 -24.57
N GLU A 481 -19.86 -26.52 -25.06
CA GLU A 481 -19.10 -25.34 -24.68
C GLU A 481 -20.00 -24.11 -24.53
N ALA A 482 -20.67 -23.97 -23.41
CA ALA A 482 -21.25 -22.69 -23.02
C ALA A 482 -20.09 -21.77 -22.56
N ARG A 483 -19.55 -20.98 -23.46
CA ARG A 483 -18.60 -19.92 -23.13
C ARG A 483 -19.37 -18.62 -22.93
N GLY A 484 -19.30 -18.10 -21.69
CA GLY A 484 -19.66 -16.73 -21.33
C GLY A 484 -21.13 -16.51 -21.01
N TYR A 485 -21.38 -16.14 -19.75
CA TYR A 485 -22.69 -15.65 -19.29
C TYR A 485 -22.91 -14.18 -19.63
N TYR A 486 -21.86 -13.44 -19.97
CA TYR A 486 -21.83 -11.98 -20.06
C TYR A 486 -21.19 -11.51 -21.35
N THR A 487 -21.51 -10.28 -21.74
CA THR A 487 -20.71 -9.56 -22.73
C THR A 487 -19.36 -9.23 -22.09
N GLU A 488 -18.30 -9.88 -22.56
CA GLU A 488 -16.92 -9.57 -22.20
C GLU A 488 -16.34 -8.56 -23.18
N PHE A 489 -15.44 -7.71 -22.73
CA PHE A 489 -14.78 -6.75 -23.60
C PHE A 489 -13.36 -6.46 -23.16
N PHE A 490 -12.55 -6.01 -24.12
CA PHE A 490 -11.20 -5.53 -23.92
C PHE A 490 -11.07 -4.14 -24.50
N ILE A 491 -10.45 -3.23 -23.76
CA ILE A 491 -10.11 -1.88 -24.21
C ILE A 491 -8.63 -1.63 -24.03
N ALA A 492 -8.00 -1.08 -25.08
CA ALA A 492 -6.68 -0.50 -25.03
C ALA A 492 -6.78 0.98 -25.41
N ALA A 493 -6.26 1.84 -24.55
CA ALA A 493 -6.27 3.28 -24.76
C ALA A 493 -4.89 3.90 -24.45
N VAL A 494 -4.64 5.09 -24.97
CA VAL A 494 -3.44 5.87 -24.72
C VAL A 494 -3.79 7.17 -24.01
N LYS A 495 -2.98 7.53 -23.00
CA LYS A 495 -3.05 8.84 -22.35
C LYS A 495 -2.64 9.92 -23.36
N THR A 496 -3.58 10.79 -23.70
CA THR A 496 -3.29 11.95 -24.58
C THR A 496 -2.53 13.04 -23.83
N ALA A 497 -1.74 13.83 -24.56
CA ALA A 497 -1.16 15.03 -23.99
C ALA A 497 -2.28 15.98 -23.50
N ASN A 498 -2.03 16.71 -22.41
CA ASN A 498 -2.97 17.74 -21.97
C ASN A 498 -3.15 18.73 -23.14
N ARG A 499 -4.37 18.85 -23.64
CA ARG A 499 -4.70 19.99 -24.51
C ARG A 499 -4.57 21.23 -23.63
N ALA A 500 -3.58 22.07 -23.94
CA ALA A 500 -3.33 23.33 -23.26
C ALA A 500 -4.57 24.27 -23.38
#